data_a9f60c5cbb33058b72dc3bcc6e336a31
#
_entry.id   a9f60c5cbb33058b72dc3bcc6e336a31
#
_cell.length_a   1.000
_cell.length_b   1.000
_cell.length_c   1.000
_cell.angle_alpha   90.00
_cell.angle_beta   90.00
_cell.angle_gamma   90.00
#
_symmetry.space_group_name_H-M   'P 1'
#
loop_
_entity.id
_entity.type
_entity.pdbx_description
1 polymer ?
#
loop_
_entity_poly.entity_id
_entity_poly.type
_entity_poly.pdbx_seq_one_letter_code
_entity_poly.pdbx_strand_id
1 'polypeptide(L)'
;MATNQRPDVVGESIVIDETKNGPFQLKVRAGSSTFIVDEPIGIGGLGSGPNPYDLLSAALGTCSVMTMRLYAFRKKWPLERIRVKITHRRNGLDATDSFGVEIRLDGSLSDEQQQKLLEVVSRCPVHKTIERGSEVVTSVVSAGDLLDEAVSLCKHMRDMEQACDRA
;
A
#
# COMPACT_ATOMS: atom_id res chain seq x y z
N MET A 1 -2.81 -0.19 34.17
CA MET A 1 -3.48 -1.45 33.76
C MET A 1 -3.89 -1.26 32.31
N ALA A 2 -3.24 -1.94 31.37
CA ALA A 2 -3.66 -1.88 29.97
C ALA A 2 -5.02 -2.58 29.86
N THR A 3 -6.01 -1.88 29.36
CA THR A 3 -7.34 -2.43 29.07
C THR A 3 -7.17 -3.45 27.93
N ASN A 4 -7.47 -4.72 28.23
CA ASN A 4 -7.42 -5.84 27.28
C ASN A 4 -8.65 -5.78 26.33
N GLN A 5 -8.88 -4.61 25.71
CA GLN A 5 -9.92 -4.45 24.73
C GLN A 5 -9.32 -4.61 23.34
N ARG A 6 -9.92 -5.50 22.53
CA ARG A 6 -9.58 -5.60 21.10
C ARG A 6 -9.83 -4.23 20.46
N PRO A 7 -8.99 -3.80 19.51
CA PRO A 7 -9.25 -2.58 18.78
C PRO A 7 -10.62 -2.71 18.08
N ASP A 8 -11.44 -1.70 18.22
CA ASP A 8 -12.79 -1.63 17.64
C ASP A 8 -12.74 -1.33 16.11
N VAL A 9 -11.65 -1.77 15.46
CA VAL A 9 -11.41 -1.61 14.03
C VAL A 9 -11.78 -2.92 13.35
N VAL A 10 -12.93 -2.91 12.69
CA VAL A 10 -13.40 -4.04 11.88
C VAL A 10 -13.11 -3.75 10.41
N GLY A 11 -12.41 -4.66 9.73
CA GLY A 11 -12.04 -4.44 8.33
C GLY A 11 -11.24 -5.58 7.72
N GLU A 12 -10.50 -5.27 6.68
CA GLU A 12 -9.51 -6.17 6.08
C GLU A 12 -8.37 -6.42 7.07
N SER A 13 -7.90 -7.66 7.13
CA SER A 13 -6.84 -8.04 8.05
C SER A 13 -5.73 -8.81 7.34
N ILE A 14 -4.52 -8.63 7.81
CA ILE A 14 -3.35 -9.44 7.46
C ILE A 14 -2.76 -10.00 8.76
N VAL A 15 -2.10 -11.14 8.66
CA VAL A 15 -1.41 -11.77 9.79
C VAL A 15 0.08 -11.78 9.52
N ILE A 16 0.86 -11.41 10.52
CA ILE A 16 2.31 -11.31 10.43
C ILE A 16 2.94 -12.12 11.54
N ASP A 17 3.80 -13.07 11.18
CA ASP A 17 4.48 -13.97 12.08
C ASP A 17 6.01 -13.85 11.93
N GLU A 18 6.75 -13.96 13.04
CA GLU A 18 8.19 -14.17 13.00
C GLU A 18 8.52 -15.55 12.42
N THR A 19 9.47 -15.62 11.47
CA THR A 19 9.93 -16.90 10.92
C THR A 19 10.95 -17.59 11.81
N LYS A 20 11.63 -16.82 12.68
CA LYS A 20 12.76 -17.25 13.51
C LYS A 20 14.01 -17.66 12.70
N ASN A 21 14.06 -17.42 11.40
CA ASN A 21 15.26 -17.65 10.58
C ASN A 21 16.28 -16.52 10.68
N GLY A 22 15.88 -15.37 11.20
CA GLY A 22 16.71 -14.20 11.41
C GLY A 22 16.00 -13.19 12.31
N PRO A 23 16.68 -12.10 12.71
CA PRO A 23 16.12 -11.16 13.68
C PRO A 23 14.96 -10.32 13.15
N PHE A 24 14.86 -10.13 11.83
CA PHE A 24 13.87 -9.26 11.19
C PHE A 24 13.03 -9.95 10.10
N GLN A 25 13.25 -11.27 9.89
CA GLN A 25 12.48 -11.96 8.87
C GLN A 25 11.08 -12.32 9.35
N LEU A 26 10.10 -11.83 8.62
CA LEU A 26 8.67 -12.01 8.90
C LEU A 26 7.98 -12.71 7.72
N LYS A 27 6.99 -13.51 8.04
CA LYS A 27 6.04 -14.07 7.07
C LYS A 27 4.74 -13.31 7.14
N VAL A 28 4.31 -12.76 6.03
CA VAL A 28 3.05 -12.01 5.89
C VAL A 28 2.04 -12.85 5.13
N ARG A 29 0.84 -12.97 5.68
CA ARG A 29 -0.33 -13.57 5.03
C ARG A 29 -1.38 -12.50 4.77
N ALA A 30 -1.78 -12.32 3.52
CA ALA A 30 -2.76 -11.35 3.07
C ALA A 30 -3.76 -12.05 2.12
N GLY A 31 -4.94 -12.41 2.63
CA GLY A 31 -5.87 -13.28 1.91
C GLY A 31 -5.23 -14.63 1.57
N SER A 32 -5.25 -15.00 0.29
CA SER A 32 -4.60 -16.23 -0.21
C SER A 32 -3.09 -16.08 -0.49
N SER A 33 -2.55 -14.88 -0.38
CA SER A 33 -1.15 -14.59 -0.69
C SER A 33 -0.27 -14.69 0.54
N THR A 34 0.95 -15.21 0.35
CA THR A 34 1.98 -15.26 1.39
C THR A 34 3.31 -14.76 0.81
N PHE A 35 4.02 -13.92 1.56
CA PHE A 35 5.34 -13.43 1.16
C PHE A 35 6.21 -13.14 2.40
N ILE A 36 7.50 -12.95 2.17
CA ILE A 36 8.49 -12.63 3.21
C ILE A 36 8.77 -11.13 3.20
N VAL A 37 8.92 -10.58 4.38
CA VAL A 37 9.38 -9.21 4.67
C VAL A 37 10.65 -9.32 5.50
N ASP A 38 11.66 -8.50 5.20
CA ASP A 38 12.94 -8.55 5.89
C ASP A 38 13.67 -7.22 5.75
N GLU A 39 14.70 -7.03 6.54
CA GLU A 39 15.63 -5.90 6.40
C GLU A 39 16.85 -6.26 5.53
N PRO A 40 17.54 -5.28 4.95
CA PRO A 40 18.78 -5.50 4.21
C PRO A 40 19.88 -6.13 5.06
N ILE A 41 20.75 -6.91 4.41
CA ILE A 41 21.90 -7.57 5.07
C ILE A 41 22.78 -6.56 5.81
N GLY A 42 23.00 -5.37 5.21
CA GLY A 42 23.87 -4.33 5.79
C GLY A 42 23.43 -3.77 7.14
N ILE A 43 22.18 -4.00 7.54
CA ILE A 43 21.62 -3.59 8.86
C ILE A 43 21.17 -4.78 9.71
N GLY A 44 21.62 -5.99 9.37
CA GLY A 44 21.41 -7.20 10.18
C GLY A 44 20.23 -8.07 9.73
N GLY A 45 19.55 -7.76 8.64
CA GLY A 45 18.57 -8.64 8.01
C GLY A 45 19.22 -9.71 7.14
N LEU A 46 18.42 -10.57 6.54
CA LEU A 46 18.87 -11.58 5.58
C LEU A 46 18.69 -11.12 4.11
N GLY A 47 18.05 -9.96 3.88
CA GLY A 47 17.74 -9.45 2.55
C GLY A 47 16.81 -10.37 1.76
N SER A 48 15.94 -11.13 2.45
CA SER A 48 15.10 -12.16 1.85
C SER A 48 13.74 -11.65 1.34
N GLY A 49 13.45 -10.37 1.53
CA GLY A 49 12.21 -9.72 1.11
C GLY A 49 12.31 -8.20 1.15
N PRO A 50 11.25 -7.49 0.72
CA PRO A 50 11.17 -6.04 0.85
C PRO A 50 11.10 -5.63 2.33
N ASN A 51 11.60 -4.42 2.66
CA ASN A 51 11.42 -3.85 3.98
C ASN A 51 10.03 -3.18 4.12
N PRO A 52 9.62 -2.76 5.33
CA PRO A 52 8.29 -2.15 5.55
C PRO A 52 8.04 -0.89 4.72
N TYR A 53 9.03 -0.03 4.48
CA TYR A 53 8.87 1.16 3.64
C TYR A 53 8.83 0.87 2.14
N ASP A 54 9.47 -0.22 1.70
CA ASP A 54 9.29 -0.73 0.34
C ASP A 54 7.83 -1.15 0.11
N LEU A 55 7.20 -1.80 1.10
CA LEU A 55 5.79 -2.18 1.04
C LEU A 55 4.87 -0.96 0.99
N LEU A 56 5.15 0.07 1.80
CA LEU A 56 4.37 1.32 1.79
C LEU A 56 4.50 2.04 0.44
N SER A 57 5.71 2.10 -0.10
CA SER A 57 5.99 2.66 -1.43
C SER A 57 5.33 1.84 -2.54
N ALA A 58 5.38 0.51 -2.45
CA ALA A 58 4.72 -0.39 -3.38
C ALA A 58 3.20 -0.22 -3.34
N ALA A 59 2.60 -0.07 -2.15
CA ALA A 59 1.16 0.17 -2.00
C ALA A 59 0.74 1.48 -2.71
N LEU A 60 1.49 2.57 -2.52
CA LEU A 60 1.25 3.83 -3.22
C LEU A 60 1.38 3.68 -4.74
N GLY A 61 2.46 3.07 -5.21
CA GLY A 61 2.74 2.88 -6.63
C GLY A 61 1.71 1.99 -7.32
N THR A 62 1.38 0.84 -6.74
CA THR A 62 0.41 -0.10 -7.31
C THR A 62 -0.99 0.48 -7.35
N CYS A 63 -1.44 1.15 -6.28
CA CYS A 63 -2.72 1.83 -6.24
C CYS A 63 -2.80 2.94 -7.31
N SER A 64 -1.73 3.71 -7.50
CA SER A 64 -1.64 4.75 -8.55
C SER A 64 -1.81 4.14 -9.95
N VAL A 65 -1.08 3.05 -10.24
CA VAL A 65 -1.16 2.35 -11.55
C VAL A 65 -2.56 1.79 -11.78
N MET A 66 -3.14 1.11 -10.78
CA MET A 66 -4.47 0.51 -10.89
C MET A 66 -5.55 1.58 -11.12
N THR A 67 -5.47 2.72 -10.42
CA THR A 67 -6.43 3.83 -10.55
C THR A 67 -6.37 4.45 -11.95
N MET A 68 -5.15 4.75 -12.46
CA MET A 68 -4.97 5.25 -13.83
C MET A 68 -5.47 4.24 -14.87
N ARG A 69 -5.15 2.96 -14.70
CA ARG A 69 -5.59 1.89 -15.61
C ARG A 69 -7.10 1.78 -15.64
N LEU A 70 -7.76 1.77 -14.49
CA LEU A 70 -9.21 1.71 -14.38
C LEU A 70 -9.87 2.90 -15.07
N TYR A 71 -9.36 4.12 -14.86
CA TYR A 71 -9.88 5.34 -15.48
C TYR A 71 -9.73 5.29 -17.02
N ALA A 72 -8.52 5.00 -17.52
CA ALA A 72 -8.26 4.91 -18.95
C ALA A 72 -9.11 3.81 -19.62
N PHE A 73 -9.30 2.66 -18.95
CA PHE A 73 -10.15 1.58 -19.42
C PHE A 73 -11.61 2.03 -19.57
N ARG A 74 -12.17 2.71 -18.57
CA ARG A 74 -13.55 3.25 -18.61
C ARG A 74 -13.73 4.29 -19.73
N LYS A 75 -12.71 5.11 -19.97
CA LYS A 75 -12.71 6.13 -21.04
C LYS A 75 -12.34 5.57 -22.41
N LYS A 76 -11.98 4.29 -22.51
CA LYS A 76 -11.48 3.64 -23.72
C LYS A 76 -10.28 4.37 -24.35
N TRP A 77 -9.38 4.89 -23.49
CA TRP A 77 -8.18 5.56 -23.95
C TRP A 77 -7.08 4.57 -24.34
N PRO A 78 -6.28 4.89 -25.37
CA PRO A 78 -5.24 3.99 -25.89
C PRO A 78 -3.98 4.01 -25.01
N LEU A 79 -4.14 3.72 -23.72
CA LEU A 79 -3.08 3.59 -22.74
C LEU A 79 -2.53 2.15 -22.76
N GLU A 80 -1.33 1.98 -23.28
CA GLU A 80 -0.70 0.67 -23.46
C GLU A 80 0.00 0.21 -22.17
N ARG A 81 0.88 1.06 -21.61
CA ARG A 81 1.68 0.73 -20.45
C ARG A 81 1.80 1.89 -19.49
N ILE A 82 1.86 1.57 -18.20
CA ILE A 82 2.17 2.50 -17.11
C ILE A 82 3.41 1.98 -16.37
N ARG A 83 4.38 2.85 -16.15
CA ARG A 83 5.50 2.61 -15.24
C ARG A 83 5.51 3.70 -14.19
N VAL A 84 5.71 3.29 -12.95
CA VAL A 84 5.80 4.22 -11.82
C VAL A 84 7.06 3.89 -11.03
N LYS A 85 7.80 4.92 -10.67
CA LYS A 85 8.90 4.86 -9.71
C LYS A 85 8.50 5.67 -8.49
N ILE A 86 8.59 5.08 -7.33
CA ILE A 86 8.35 5.74 -6.05
C ILE A 86 9.70 5.96 -5.37
N THR A 87 9.93 7.17 -4.90
CA THR A 87 11.06 7.52 -4.04
C THR A 87 10.52 7.96 -2.69
N HIS A 88 10.93 7.30 -1.63
CA HIS A 88 10.61 7.69 -0.25
C HIS A 88 11.81 8.37 0.40
N ARG A 89 11.58 9.47 1.10
CA ARG A 89 12.59 10.18 1.88
C ARG A 89 12.04 10.52 3.26
N ARG A 90 12.83 10.15 4.28
CA ARG A 90 12.60 10.51 5.67
C ARG A 90 13.75 11.38 6.17
N ASN A 91 13.45 12.52 6.79
CA ASN A 91 14.44 13.45 7.32
C ASN A 91 14.65 13.30 8.85
N GLY A 92 13.96 12.38 9.49
CA GLY A 92 14.03 12.10 10.93
C GLY A 92 12.77 11.37 11.40
N LEU A 93 12.80 10.83 12.62
CA LEU A 93 11.69 10.03 13.15
C LEU A 93 10.39 10.84 13.25
N ASP A 94 10.50 12.10 13.66
CA ASP A 94 9.34 13.00 13.86
C ASP A 94 9.11 13.95 12.66
N ALA A 95 9.88 13.79 11.58
CA ALA A 95 9.72 14.60 10.38
C ALA A 95 8.67 14.00 9.45
N THR A 96 7.98 14.87 8.70
CA THR A 96 7.05 14.43 7.66
C THR A 96 7.81 13.69 6.55
N ASP A 97 7.33 12.49 6.24
CA ASP A 97 7.85 11.70 5.12
C ASP A 97 7.47 12.33 3.78
N SER A 98 8.32 12.16 2.78
CA SER A 98 8.08 12.63 1.41
C SER A 98 8.11 11.46 0.44
N PHE A 99 7.09 11.37 -0.40
CA PHE A 99 7.02 10.40 -1.48
C PHE A 99 7.05 11.12 -2.83
N GLY A 100 8.09 10.86 -3.62
CA GLY A 100 8.16 11.27 -5.02
C GLY A 100 7.54 10.19 -5.92
N VAL A 101 6.67 10.59 -6.82
CA VAL A 101 5.99 9.68 -7.77
C VAL A 101 6.34 10.10 -9.19
N GLU A 102 7.19 9.34 -9.87
CA GLU A 102 7.55 9.55 -11.27
C GLU A 102 6.75 8.56 -12.13
N ILE A 103 6.02 9.07 -13.12
CA ILE A 103 5.09 8.28 -13.94
C ILE A 103 5.50 8.38 -15.40
N ARG A 104 5.59 7.23 -16.07
CA ARG A 104 5.70 7.12 -17.52
C ARG A 104 4.47 6.41 -18.08
N LEU A 105 3.86 7.05 -19.08
CA LEU A 105 2.70 6.55 -19.81
C LEU A 105 3.13 6.24 -21.23
N ASP A 106 2.93 5.02 -21.69
CA ASP A 106 3.17 4.60 -23.06
C ASP A 106 1.78 4.37 -23.74
N GLY A 107 1.61 4.82 -24.98
CA GLY A 107 0.38 4.76 -25.75
C GLY A 107 0.11 6.08 -26.49
N SER A 108 -0.86 6.10 -27.39
CA SER A 108 -1.21 7.27 -28.21
C SER A 108 -2.15 8.21 -27.44
N LEU A 109 -1.68 8.77 -26.32
CA LEU A 109 -2.44 9.68 -25.47
C LEU A 109 -2.19 11.15 -25.84
N SER A 110 -3.24 11.97 -25.87
CA SER A 110 -3.08 13.43 -25.95
C SER A 110 -2.53 14.00 -24.64
N ASP A 111 -2.01 15.23 -24.69
CA ASP A 111 -1.51 15.92 -23.49
C ASP A 111 -2.61 16.11 -22.44
N GLU A 112 -3.84 16.40 -22.87
CA GLU A 112 -4.99 16.50 -21.95
C GLU A 112 -5.30 15.16 -21.28
N GLN A 113 -5.19 14.05 -22.03
CA GLN A 113 -5.41 12.72 -21.46
C GLN A 113 -4.32 12.36 -20.45
N GLN A 114 -3.06 12.67 -20.73
CA GLN A 114 -1.95 12.48 -19.79
C GLN A 114 -2.13 13.32 -18.52
N GLN A 115 -2.46 14.61 -18.69
CA GLN A 115 -2.73 15.51 -17.56
C GLN A 115 -3.89 14.99 -16.69
N LYS A 116 -4.95 14.52 -17.33
CA LYS A 116 -6.10 13.95 -16.62
C LYS A 116 -5.74 12.69 -15.82
N LEU A 117 -4.88 11.83 -16.36
CA LEU A 117 -4.38 10.66 -15.62
C LEU A 117 -3.57 11.06 -14.38
N LEU A 118 -2.76 12.13 -14.45
CA LEU A 118 -2.04 12.66 -13.29
C LEU A 118 -3.01 13.21 -12.21
N GLU A 119 -4.08 13.89 -12.60
CA GLU A 119 -5.10 14.34 -11.65
C GLU A 119 -5.80 13.15 -10.96
N VAL A 120 -6.08 12.09 -11.70
CA VAL A 120 -6.71 10.87 -11.17
C VAL A 120 -5.83 10.18 -10.13
N VAL A 121 -4.51 10.16 -10.33
CA VAL A 121 -3.55 9.58 -9.37
C VAL A 121 -3.67 10.22 -7.98
N SER A 122 -3.81 11.55 -7.90
CA SER A 122 -3.94 12.26 -6.62
C SER A 122 -5.20 11.89 -5.83
N ARG A 123 -6.13 11.17 -6.46
CA ARG A 123 -7.39 10.70 -5.86
C ARG A 123 -7.36 9.23 -5.47
N CYS A 124 -6.25 8.52 -5.77
CA CYS A 124 -6.15 7.10 -5.44
C CYS A 124 -6.28 6.88 -3.91
N PRO A 125 -6.98 5.83 -3.48
CA PRO A 125 -7.28 5.61 -2.05
C PRO A 125 -6.04 5.60 -1.15
N VAL A 126 -4.96 4.91 -1.56
CA VAL A 126 -3.72 4.84 -0.77
C VAL A 126 -3.03 6.21 -0.71
N HIS A 127 -3.02 6.98 -1.81
CA HIS A 127 -2.50 8.36 -1.81
C HIS A 127 -3.22 9.21 -0.76
N LYS A 128 -4.56 9.16 -0.75
CA LYS A 128 -5.37 9.87 0.24
C LYS A 128 -5.15 9.40 1.68
N THR A 129 -4.88 8.11 1.87
CA THR A 129 -4.57 7.57 3.20
C THR A 129 -3.22 8.11 3.70
N ILE A 130 -2.20 8.17 2.85
CA ILE A 130 -0.89 8.72 3.20
C ILE A 130 -0.98 10.22 3.48
N GLU A 131 -1.66 11.01 2.62
CA GLU A 131 -1.79 12.46 2.79
C GLU A 131 -2.47 12.86 4.10
N ARG A 132 -3.56 12.20 4.46
CA ARG A 132 -4.35 12.55 5.66
C ARG A 132 -3.82 11.95 6.96
N GLY A 133 -2.91 10.97 6.88
CA GLY A 133 -2.52 10.14 8.01
C GLY A 133 -3.61 9.14 8.39
N SER A 134 -3.36 8.38 9.46
CA SER A 134 -4.26 7.35 9.96
C SER A 134 -4.19 7.26 11.47
N GLU A 135 -5.31 6.93 12.11
CA GLU A 135 -5.34 6.54 13.51
C GLU A 135 -4.84 5.10 13.63
N VAL A 136 -3.98 4.86 14.61
CA VAL A 136 -3.43 3.53 14.91
C VAL A 136 -3.77 3.18 16.35
N VAL A 137 -4.52 2.10 16.53
CA VAL A 137 -4.88 1.57 17.85
C VAL A 137 -4.13 0.28 18.09
N THR A 138 -3.43 0.19 19.23
CA THR A 138 -2.59 -0.98 19.57
C THR A 138 -3.08 -1.63 20.85
N SER A 139 -3.18 -2.96 20.86
CA SER A 139 -3.51 -3.75 22.03
C SER A 139 -2.70 -5.05 22.08
N VAL A 140 -2.55 -5.62 23.28
CA VAL A 140 -2.02 -6.97 23.47
C VAL A 140 -3.18 -7.90 23.71
N VAL A 141 -3.21 -9.02 23.00
CA VAL A 141 -4.23 -10.06 23.15
C VAL A 141 -3.61 -11.34 23.68
N SER A 142 -4.42 -12.19 24.33
CA SER A 142 -3.95 -13.47 24.87
C SER A 142 -3.71 -14.49 23.76
N ALA A 143 -2.91 -15.52 24.03
CA ALA A 143 -2.71 -16.64 23.11
C ALA A 143 -4.05 -17.30 22.79
N GLY A 144 -4.37 -17.44 21.51
CA GLY A 144 -5.65 -17.97 21.02
C GLY A 144 -6.70 -16.91 20.66
N ASP A 145 -6.50 -15.65 21.06
CA ASP A 145 -7.40 -14.55 20.72
C ASP A 145 -7.02 -13.86 19.37
N LEU A 146 -5.81 -14.08 18.90
CA LEU A 146 -5.39 -13.62 17.58
C LEU A 146 -5.95 -14.60 16.55
N LEU A 147 -6.92 -14.15 15.75
CA LEU A 147 -7.48 -14.95 14.68
C LEU A 147 -6.43 -15.13 13.56
N ASP A 148 -6.25 -16.38 13.15
CA ASP A 148 -5.25 -16.77 12.14
C ASP A 148 -5.72 -16.46 10.70
N GLU A 149 -6.92 -15.91 10.54
CA GLU A 149 -7.53 -15.63 9.26
C GLU A 149 -7.27 -14.19 8.80
N ALA A 150 -6.66 -14.08 7.63
CA ALA A 150 -6.58 -12.81 6.91
C ALA A 150 -7.90 -12.59 6.15
N VAL A 151 -8.58 -11.48 6.43
CA VAL A 151 -9.86 -11.12 5.81
C VAL A 151 -9.64 -10.06 4.73
N SER A 152 -10.09 -10.34 3.50
CA SER A 152 -10.11 -9.37 2.41
C SER A 152 -11.56 -9.06 2.01
N LEU A 153 -11.93 -7.78 2.06
CA LEU A 153 -13.30 -7.30 1.78
C LEU A 153 -13.44 -6.64 0.40
N CYS A 154 -12.38 -6.58 -0.39
CA CYS A 154 -12.34 -5.92 -1.71
C CYS A 154 -12.78 -4.43 -1.68
N LYS A 155 -12.66 -3.76 -0.54
CA LYS A 155 -13.00 -2.34 -0.40
C LYS A 155 -12.16 -1.45 -1.32
N HIS A 156 -10.90 -1.77 -1.48
CA HIS A 156 -9.97 -1.02 -2.32
C HIS A 156 -10.48 -0.80 -3.75
N MET A 157 -11.08 -1.82 -4.37
CA MET A 157 -11.67 -1.68 -5.72
C MET A 157 -12.82 -0.67 -5.72
N ARG A 158 -13.73 -0.73 -4.74
CA ARG A 158 -14.84 0.23 -4.61
C ARG A 158 -14.35 1.66 -4.42
N ASP A 159 -13.32 1.85 -3.60
CA ASP A 159 -12.72 3.17 -3.36
C ASP A 159 -12.06 3.73 -4.62
N MET A 160 -11.39 2.89 -5.42
CA MET A 160 -10.85 3.28 -6.72
C MET A 160 -11.94 3.65 -7.72
N GLU A 161 -13.05 2.91 -7.75
CA GLU A 161 -14.21 3.22 -8.58
C GLU A 161 -14.77 4.61 -8.25
N GLN A 162 -14.98 4.89 -6.98
CA GLN A 162 -15.43 6.22 -6.52
C GLN A 162 -14.42 7.33 -6.86
N ALA A 163 -13.12 7.05 -6.74
CA ALA A 163 -12.07 8.00 -7.12
C ALA A 163 -12.13 8.35 -8.62
N CYS A 164 -12.40 7.37 -9.48
CA CYS A 164 -12.58 7.58 -10.91
C CYS A 164 -13.89 8.31 -11.26
N ASP A 165 -14.98 8.07 -10.51
CA ASP A 165 -16.28 8.71 -10.78
C ASP A 165 -16.28 10.21 -10.41
N ARG A 166 -15.40 10.62 -9.50
CA ARG A 166 -15.22 12.02 -9.08
C ARG A 166 -14.21 12.79 -9.94
N ALA A 167 -13.57 12.13 -10.89
CA ALA A 167 -12.56 12.70 -11.78
C ALA A 167 -13.16 13.18 -13.10
#